data_1d90c47c3f39d5da77ae6b219c2eaadd
#
_entry.id   1d90c47c3f39d5da77ae6b219c2eaadd
#
_cell.length_a   1.000
_cell.length_b   1.000
_cell.length_c   1.000
_cell.angle_alpha   90.00
_cell.angle_beta   90.00
_cell.angle_gamma   90.00
#
_symmetry.space_group_name_H-M   'P 1'
#
loop_
_entity.id
_entity.type
_entity.pdbx_description
1 polymer ?
#
loop_
_entity_poly.entity_id
_entity_poly.type
_entity_poly.pdbx_seq_one_letter_code
_entity_poly.pdbx_strand_id
1 'polypeptide(L)'
;MLKPNRRRRGPSDRTTAIPDQKLDAAAAVLERIASLKKDYEEQMVAAPASDKKRIAAEAFSAFQKAVTDQGLSVNEYISILEVAQNDPEVGDKIRQRLPTSPN
;
A
#
# COMPACT_ATOMS: atom_id res chain seq x y z
N MET A 1 -19.48 34.11 -0.32
CA MET A 1 -19.27 33.85 -0.32
C MET A 1 -19.02 33.23 -0.31
N LEU A 2 -18.66 32.84 -0.28
CA LEU A 2 -18.27 32.32 -0.24
C LEU A 2 -17.97 31.65 -0.41
N LYS A 3 -17.77 31.30 -0.39
CA LYS A 3 -17.38 30.61 -0.49
C LYS A 3 -16.84 30.14 -0.74
N PRO A 4 -16.60 30.19 -0.74
CA PRO A 4 -15.89 29.58 -0.92
C PRO A 4 -15.46 28.81 -0.97
N ASN A 5 -15.22 28.58 -0.79
CA ASN A 5 -14.74 27.86 -0.73
C ASN A 5 -14.62 27.01 -1.08
N ARG A 6 -14.78 26.74 -1.17
CA ARG A 6 -14.70 25.94 -1.54
C ARG A 6 -14.15 25.55 -2.16
N ARG A 7 -13.75 25.76 -2.57
CA ARG A 7 -13.28 25.48 -3.19
C ARG A 7 -12.42 25.22 -3.22
N ARG A 8 -11.99 25.45 -2.90
CA ARG A 8 -11.09 25.12 -2.73
C ARG A 8 -10.57 24.30 -2.89
N ARG A 9 -10.49 24.08 -2.95
CA ARG A 9 -10.23 23.02 -3.02
C ARG A 9 -9.46 22.60 -4.04
N GLY A 10 -9.16 22.82 -4.90
CA GLY A 10 -8.42 22.50 -5.97
C GLY A 10 -7.39 21.48 -5.88
N PRO A 11 -6.13 21.76 -5.96
CA PRO A 11 -5.11 20.74 -6.07
C PRO A 11 -5.01 19.85 -4.88
N SER A 12 -5.24 20.37 -3.70
CA SER A 12 -5.15 19.52 -2.58
C SER A 12 -6.26 18.52 -2.55
N ASP A 13 -7.38 18.83 -3.10
CA ASP A 13 -8.45 17.89 -3.22
C ASP A 13 -8.08 16.72 -4.08
N ARG A 14 -7.26 16.97 -5.10
CA ARG A 14 -6.88 15.91 -5.98
C ARG A 14 -6.00 14.92 -5.30
N THR A 15 -5.05 15.38 -4.48
CA THR A 15 -4.16 14.46 -3.82
C THR A 15 -4.86 13.76 -2.69
N THR A 16 -5.87 14.39 -2.06
CA THR A 16 -6.54 13.74 -0.97
C THR A 16 -7.82 13.10 -1.42
N ALA A 17 -8.08 13.10 -2.72
CA ALA A 17 -9.31 12.57 -3.24
C ALA A 17 -9.28 11.06 -3.41
N ILE A 18 -8.37 10.38 -2.79
CA ILE A 18 -8.34 8.93 -2.83
C ILE A 18 -9.55 8.43 -2.07
N PRO A 19 -10.43 7.66 -2.70
CA PRO A 19 -11.61 7.16 -2.01
C PRO A 19 -11.24 6.28 -0.84
N ASP A 20 -12.08 6.29 0.18
CA ASP A 20 -11.84 5.47 1.36
C ASP A 20 -11.71 4.00 0.99
N GLN A 21 -12.44 3.52 0.01
CA GLN A 21 -12.31 2.15 -0.45
C GLN A 21 -10.90 1.85 -0.93
N LYS A 22 -10.29 2.80 -1.63
CA LYS A 22 -8.91 2.61 -2.10
C LYS A 22 -7.93 2.63 -0.94
N LEU A 23 -8.17 3.48 0.05
CA LEU A 23 -7.32 3.50 1.23
C LEU A 23 -7.44 2.21 2.03
N ASP A 24 -8.65 1.69 2.14
CA ASP A 24 -8.87 0.40 2.80
C ASP A 24 -8.14 -0.70 2.06
N ALA A 25 -8.23 -0.67 0.74
CA ALA A 25 -7.56 -1.68 -0.08
C ALA A 25 -6.05 -1.58 0.07
N ALA A 26 -5.51 -0.36 0.06
CA ALA A 26 -4.07 -0.17 0.20
C ALA A 26 -3.59 -0.66 1.56
N ALA A 27 -4.35 -0.41 2.62
CA ALA A 27 -3.98 -0.89 3.94
C ALA A 27 -4.00 -2.41 4.00
N ALA A 28 -5.00 -3.03 3.38
CA ALA A 28 -5.07 -4.49 3.34
C ALA A 28 -3.88 -5.06 2.58
N VAL A 29 -3.48 -4.41 1.49
CA VAL A 29 -2.31 -4.84 0.73
C VAL A 29 -1.06 -4.71 1.59
N LEU A 30 -0.89 -3.59 2.28
CA LEU A 30 0.28 -3.40 3.14
C LEU A 30 0.38 -4.47 4.19
N GLU A 31 -0.73 -4.82 4.81
CA GLU A 31 -0.75 -5.85 5.82
C GLU A 31 -0.37 -7.19 5.22
N ARG A 32 -0.94 -7.49 4.07
CA ARG A 32 -0.66 -8.76 3.40
C ARG A 32 0.79 -8.84 2.96
N ILE A 33 1.31 -7.75 2.40
CA ILE A 33 2.71 -7.71 1.96
C ILE A 33 3.65 -7.85 3.15
N ALA A 34 3.34 -7.23 4.28
CA ALA A 34 4.19 -7.37 5.46
C ALA A 34 4.29 -8.83 5.90
N SER A 35 3.17 -9.53 5.87
CA SER A 35 3.14 -10.93 6.23
C SER A 35 3.92 -11.78 5.22
N LEU A 36 3.68 -11.53 3.94
CA LEU A 36 4.39 -12.25 2.88
C LEU A 36 5.89 -11.98 2.93
N LYS A 37 6.26 -10.75 3.17
CA LYS A 37 7.66 -10.38 3.22
C LYS A 37 8.37 -11.14 4.32
N LYS A 38 7.75 -11.24 5.48
CA LYS A 38 8.33 -11.98 6.58
C LYS A 38 8.56 -13.44 6.20
N ASP A 39 7.54 -14.05 5.59
CA ASP A 39 7.63 -15.46 5.19
C ASP A 39 8.72 -15.67 4.17
N TYR A 40 8.79 -14.82 3.17
CA TYR A 40 9.78 -14.97 2.11
C TYR A 40 11.19 -14.64 2.61
N GLU A 41 11.32 -13.72 3.54
CA GLU A 41 12.63 -13.44 4.14
C GLU A 41 13.16 -14.66 4.86
N GLU A 42 12.30 -15.36 5.57
CA GLU A 42 12.72 -16.59 6.25
C GLU A 42 13.15 -17.66 5.25
N GLN A 43 12.40 -17.78 4.16
CA GLN A 43 12.79 -18.72 3.11
C GLN A 43 14.12 -18.32 2.47
N MET A 44 14.33 -17.04 2.26
CA MET A 44 15.56 -16.55 1.66
C MET A 44 16.77 -16.85 2.53
N VAL A 45 16.63 -16.67 3.83
CA VAL A 45 17.72 -16.95 4.75
C VAL A 45 18.09 -18.42 4.71
N ALA A 46 17.11 -19.29 4.63
CA ALA A 46 17.35 -20.72 4.66
C ALA A 46 17.72 -21.30 3.32
N ALA A 47 17.53 -20.56 2.24
CA ALA A 47 17.69 -21.11 0.90
C ALA A 47 19.12 -21.03 0.41
N PRO A 48 19.56 -22.00 -0.39
CA PRO A 48 20.85 -21.86 -1.09
C PRO A 48 20.75 -20.76 -2.14
N ALA A 49 21.90 -20.26 -2.53
CA ALA A 49 21.97 -19.15 -3.48
C ALA A 49 21.22 -19.45 -4.78
N SER A 50 21.25 -20.70 -5.21
CA SER A 50 20.59 -21.06 -6.46
C SER A 50 19.07 -20.92 -6.39
N ASP A 51 18.50 -21.01 -5.19
CA ASP A 51 17.06 -20.91 -5.04
C ASP A 51 16.58 -19.47 -4.77
N LYS A 52 17.50 -18.59 -4.43
CA LYS A 52 17.10 -17.25 -4.02
C LYS A 52 16.40 -16.49 -5.14
N LYS A 53 16.84 -16.66 -6.37
CA LYS A 53 16.19 -16.00 -7.50
C LYS A 53 14.76 -16.49 -7.70
N ARG A 54 14.57 -17.78 -7.56
CA ARG A 54 13.23 -18.36 -7.70
C ARG A 54 12.31 -17.84 -6.59
N ILE A 55 12.84 -17.81 -5.36
CA ILE A 55 12.05 -17.34 -4.23
C ILE A 55 11.71 -15.86 -4.40
N ALA A 56 12.65 -15.06 -4.88
CA ALA A 56 12.40 -13.64 -5.13
C ALA A 56 11.32 -13.44 -6.18
N ALA A 57 11.35 -14.26 -7.24
CA ALA A 57 10.33 -14.17 -8.28
C ALA A 57 8.97 -14.57 -7.75
N GLU A 58 8.92 -15.61 -6.93
CA GLU A 58 7.65 -16.01 -6.31
C GLU A 58 7.13 -14.93 -5.37
N ALA A 59 8.03 -14.30 -4.61
CA ALA A 59 7.63 -13.22 -3.72
C ALA A 59 7.04 -12.06 -4.50
N PHE A 60 7.68 -11.69 -5.60
CA PHE A 60 7.18 -10.61 -6.43
C PHE A 60 5.78 -10.91 -6.96
N SER A 61 5.59 -12.12 -7.46
CA SER A 61 4.28 -12.55 -7.95
C SER A 61 3.24 -12.53 -6.83
N ALA A 62 3.61 -12.97 -5.64
CA ALA A 62 2.70 -12.96 -4.52
C ALA A 62 2.32 -11.54 -4.11
N PHE A 63 3.28 -10.61 -4.17
CA PHE A 63 3.00 -9.21 -3.87
C PHE A 63 2.03 -8.62 -4.89
N GLN A 64 2.26 -8.89 -6.18
CA GLN A 64 1.37 -8.43 -7.23
C GLN A 64 -0.05 -8.97 -7.01
N LYS A 65 -0.14 -10.24 -6.68
CA LYS A 65 -1.44 -10.85 -6.46
C LYS A 65 -2.12 -10.23 -5.25
N ALA A 66 -1.37 -9.93 -4.20
CA ALA A 66 -1.95 -9.28 -3.03
C ALA A 66 -2.58 -7.94 -3.42
N VAL A 67 -1.94 -7.20 -4.30
CA VAL A 67 -2.46 -5.92 -4.77
C VAL A 67 -3.74 -6.12 -5.58
N THR A 68 -3.68 -7.01 -6.56
CA THR A 68 -4.82 -7.20 -7.45
C THR A 68 -6.01 -7.87 -6.76
N ASP A 69 -5.74 -8.71 -5.76
CA ASP A 69 -6.82 -9.33 -4.98
C ASP A 69 -7.65 -8.28 -4.25
N GLN A 70 -7.06 -7.12 -3.95
CA GLN A 70 -7.79 -6.06 -3.29
C GLN A 70 -8.43 -5.08 -4.26
N GLY A 71 -8.40 -5.40 -5.53
CA GLY A 71 -9.05 -4.56 -6.55
C GLY A 71 -8.22 -3.39 -7.00
N LEU A 72 -6.92 -3.39 -6.71
CA LEU A 72 -6.03 -2.33 -7.16
C LEU A 72 -5.13 -2.84 -8.26
N SER A 73 -4.72 -1.96 -9.15
CA SER A 73 -3.60 -2.31 -10.01
C SER A 73 -2.31 -2.00 -9.25
N VAL A 74 -1.22 -2.56 -9.70
CA VAL A 74 0.07 -2.28 -9.09
C VAL A 74 0.39 -0.79 -9.17
N ASN A 75 0.09 -0.18 -10.30
CA ASN A 75 0.33 1.26 -10.46
C ASN A 75 -0.52 2.08 -9.52
N GLU A 76 -1.77 1.71 -9.32
CA GLU A 76 -2.62 2.41 -8.36
C GLU A 76 -2.07 2.29 -6.95
N TYR A 77 -1.62 1.11 -6.58
CA TYR A 77 -1.08 0.90 -5.25
C TYR A 77 0.17 1.76 -5.04
N ILE A 78 1.07 1.77 -6.02
CA ILE A 78 2.27 2.59 -5.93
C ILE A 78 1.92 4.06 -5.81
N SER A 79 0.95 4.52 -6.61
CA SER A 79 0.52 5.91 -6.56
C SER A 79 -0.05 6.27 -5.20
N ILE A 80 -0.83 5.39 -4.60
CA ILE A 80 -1.38 5.63 -3.27
C ILE A 80 -0.26 5.74 -2.24
N LEU A 81 0.74 4.87 -2.33
CA LEU A 81 1.86 4.93 -1.41
C LEU A 81 2.66 6.22 -1.57
N GLU A 82 2.82 6.67 -2.81
CA GLU A 82 3.52 7.93 -3.06
C GLU A 82 2.77 9.10 -2.45
N VAL A 83 1.46 9.12 -2.64
CA VAL A 83 0.65 10.17 -2.03
C VAL A 83 0.75 10.10 -0.51
N ALA A 84 0.72 8.89 0.05
CA ALA A 84 0.81 8.73 1.49
C ALA A 84 2.13 9.23 2.04
N GLN A 85 3.19 9.08 1.29
CA GLN A 85 4.50 9.57 1.72
C GLN A 85 4.58 11.09 1.69
N ASN A 86 3.88 11.69 0.75
CA ASN A 86 3.93 13.13 0.59
C ASN A 86 2.83 13.87 1.35
N ASP A 87 1.79 13.16 1.74
CA ASP A 87 0.65 13.76 2.43
C ASP A 87 0.45 13.02 3.74
N PRO A 88 0.83 13.64 4.86
CA PRO A 88 0.72 12.96 6.16
C PRO A 88 -0.70 12.56 6.51
N GLU A 89 -1.67 13.30 6.01
CA GLU A 89 -3.06 12.96 6.30
C GLU A 89 -3.45 11.64 5.67
N VAL A 90 -3.04 11.41 4.43
CA VAL A 90 -3.31 10.15 3.76
C VAL A 90 -2.54 9.02 4.44
N GLY A 91 -1.29 9.28 4.78
CA GLY A 91 -0.48 8.30 5.49
C GLY A 91 -1.11 7.88 6.80
N ASP A 92 -1.63 8.85 7.55
CA ASP A 92 -2.29 8.56 8.82
C ASP A 92 -3.57 7.75 8.60
N LYS A 93 -4.33 8.06 7.57
CA LYS A 93 -5.55 7.30 7.29
C LYS A 93 -5.24 5.84 7.00
N ILE A 94 -4.17 5.60 6.28
CA ILE A 94 -3.77 4.23 5.99
C ILE A 94 -3.32 3.54 7.27
N ARG A 95 -2.50 4.20 8.08
CA ARG A 95 -2.02 3.61 9.33
C ARG A 95 -3.15 3.28 10.28
N GLN A 96 -4.19 4.10 10.32
CA GLN A 96 -5.33 3.86 11.19
C GLN A 96 -6.08 2.60 10.80
N ARG A 97 -5.97 2.21 9.54
CA ARG A 97 -6.65 1.01 9.06
C ARG A 97 -5.84 -0.26 9.26
N LEU A 98 -4.57 -0.14 9.62
CA LEU A 98 -3.74 -1.31 9.85
C LEU A 98 -3.99 -1.84 11.25
N PRO A 99 -4.29 -3.12 11.37
CA PRO A 99 -4.64 -3.67 12.68
C PRO A 99 -3.49 -3.82 13.61
N THR A 100 -2.28 -3.80 13.12
CA THR A 100 -1.22 -4.10 13.94
C THR A 100 -0.62 -2.97 14.46
N SER A 101 -0.96 -2.11 14.94
CA SER A 101 -0.21 -1.14 15.48
C SER A 101 0.24 -1.47 16.71
N PRO A 102 1.17 -1.92 16.88
CA PRO A 102 1.61 -2.34 18.09
C PRO A 102 1.95 -1.27 18.97
N ASN A 103 1.86 -1.14 19.10
CA ASN A 103 2.22 -0.56 19.84
C ASN A 103 2.49 -0.39 20.09
#